data_6e39fb331cb37b5a47eace9c1cf48b95
#
_entry.id   6e39fb331cb37b5a47eace9c1cf48b95
#
_cell.length_a   1.000
_cell.length_b   1.000
_cell.length_c   1.000
_cell.angle_alpha   90.00
_cell.angle_beta   90.00
_cell.angle_gamma   90.00
#
_symmetry.space_group_name_H-M   'P 1'
#
loop_
_entity.id
_entity.type
_entity.pdbx_description
1 polymer ?
#
loop_
_entity_poly.entity_id
_entity_poly.type
_entity_poly.pdbx_seq_one_letter_code
_entity_poly.pdbx_strand_id
1 'polypeptide(L)'
;MIRENTIVRVRYTMKNSRGEVLENTSITYLHGSPAISTILQSQLQGLGPGEQKQVLLKKGQEDADDDFTFDIIVDAIREATPEEQKRGAPIPPLKIHLLSGFLGSGKTTAIHQACRLLAKENTIVAVITNDQGSRLVDGELFTHLGIPSRQVINGCFCCNYNDLDAAIHYLLKHNTPGVVFAESVGSCTDLIATVFKPLLQQHPEWQTTASVFADAQLLNDNSVGFDETINYIYAKQLEEAPVIVVSKSDLIDSTNLQKKMRSHYPGKTILYQDSFNEEHIARWLQTLDTIPFTKDLPSLDIDYDTYGAGEAKLAWLDQELRIDSLTNKAQHAALALIETIAQTNSRIGHLKFLLDGHTKISYTAAGATDTQDAKPASAATLLINARIQTDPQTLAEHVKHAIEIIEQQYACAIHTLSESCFQPGYPRPTHRLA
;
A
#
# COMPACT_ATOMS: atom_id res chain seq x y z
N MET A 1 -1.40 -12.63 -33.43
CA MET A 1 -2.07 -11.85 -34.49
C MET A 1 -3.49 -11.52 -34.04
N ILE A 2 -3.96 -10.35 -34.37
CA ILE A 2 -5.32 -9.88 -34.05
C ILE A 2 -6.35 -10.75 -34.78
N ARG A 3 -7.28 -11.32 -34.03
CA ARG A 3 -8.41 -12.13 -34.53
C ARG A 3 -9.60 -12.00 -33.57
N GLU A 4 -10.77 -12.48 -33.95
CA GLU A 4 -11.92 -12.50 -33.04
C GLU A 4 -11.59 -13.15 -31.70
N ASN A 5 -12.17 -12.61 -30.64
CA ASN A 5 -11.96 -13.05 -29.26
C ASN A 5 -10.51 -12.86 -28.76
N THR A 6 -9.74 -11.94 -29.36
CA THR A 6 -8.48 -11.49 -28.77
C THR A 6 -8.65 -10.14 -28.07
N ILE A 7 -7.98 -9.97 -26.93
CA ILE A 7 -7.81 -8.67 -26.30
C ILE A 7 -6.61 -8.00 -26.94
N VAL A 8 -6.83 -6.82 -27.47
CA VAL A 8 -5.84 -6.04 -28.23
C VAL A 8 -5.60 -4.72 -27.53
N ARG A 9 -4.33 -4.40 -27.27
CA ARG A 9 -3.91 -3.07 -26.83
C ARG A 9 -3.21 -2.36 -27.98
N VAL A 10 -3.69 -1.15 -28.27
CA VAL A 10 -3.09 -0.28 -29.29
C VAL A 10 -2.82 1.09 -28.71
N ARG A 11 -1.74 1.73 -29.18
CA ARG A 11 -1.55 3.19 -29.08
C ARG A 11 -1.92 3.81 -30.40
N TYR A 12 -2.56 4.97 -30.37
CA TYR A 12 -2.92 5.66 -31.59
C TYR A 12 -2.83 7.18 -31.44
N THR A 13 -2.60 7.82 -32.59
CA THR A 13 -2.74 9.26 -32.73
C THR A 13 -3.85 9.51 -33.76
N MET A 14 -4.92 10.22 -33.33
CA MET A 14 -6.03 10.61 -34.20
C MET A 14 -5.83 12.05 -34.67
N LYS A 15 -5.96 12.27 -35.97
CA LYS A 15 -5.86 13.59 -36.61
C LYS A 15 -7.12 13.87 -37.43
N ASN A 16 -7.54 15.15 -37.49
CA ASN A 16 -8.63 15.59 -38.35
C ASN A 16 -8.14 15.82 -39.82
N SER A 17 -9.05 16.24 -40.71
CA SER A 17 -8.75 16.56 -42.12
C SER A 17 -7.70 17.66 -42.29
N ARG A 18 -7.46 18.51 -41.26
CA ARG A 18 -6.44 19.58 -41.27
C ARG A 18 -5.08 19.10 -40.76
N GLY A 19 -4.96 17.84 -40.31
CA GLY A 19 -3.76 17.28 -39.74
C GLY A 19 -3.54 17.66 -38.25
N GLU A 20 -4.53 18.30 -37.61
CA GLU A 20 -4.47 18.63 -36.18
C GLU A 20 -4.66 17.35 -35.32
N VAL A 21 -3.80 17.15 -34.36
CA VAL A 21 -3.91 16.02 -33.42
C VAL A 21 -5.06 16.27 -32.45
N LEU A 22 -6.08 15.43 -32.52
CA LEU A 22 -7.24 15.47 -31.64
C LEU A 22 -7.05 14.57 -30.42
N GLU A 23 -6.38 13.44 -30.61
CA GLU A 23 -6.18 12.45 -29.56
C GLU A 23 -4.84 11.73 -29.75
N ASN A 24 -4.14 11.46 -28.66
CA ASN A 24 -2.93 10.64 -28.61
C ASN A 24 -2.96 9.83 -27.33
N THR A 25 -3.39 8.57 -27.42
CA THR A 25 -3.66 7.73 -26.26
C THR A 25 -3.52 6.24 -26.58
N SER A 26 -3.88 5.39 -25.63
CA SER A 26 -3.95 3.94 -25.81
C SER A 26 -5.34 3.41 -25.43
N ILE A 27 -5.79 2.38 -26.12
CA ILE A 27 -7.02 1.66 -25.81
C ILE A 27 -6.76 0.16 -25.78
N THR A 28 -7.44 -0.53 -24.86
CA THR A 28 -7.50 -1.98 -24.82
C THR A 28 -8.94 -2.41 -25.09
N TYR A 29 -9.14 -3.28 -26.08
CA TYR A 29 -10.47 -3.70 -26.49
C TYR A 29 -10.52 -5.20 -26.83
N LEU A 30 -11.72 -5.78 -26.76
CA LEU A 30 -11.99 -7.11 -27.26
C LEU A 30 -12.29 -7.02 -28.77
N HIS A 31 -11.46 -7.65 -29.60
CA HIS A 31 -11.67 -7.69 -31.05
C HIS A 31 -12.91 -8.54 -31.38
N GLY A 32 -13.79 -7.96 -32.21
CA GLY A 32 -15.13 -8.49 -32.46
C GLY A 32 -16.24 -7.84 -31.62
N SER A 33 -15.88 -7.00 -30.62
CA SER A 33 -16.87 -6.25 -29.83
C SER A 33 -17.14 -4.85 -30.42
N PRO A 34 -18.25 -4.19 -30.04
CA PRO A 34 -18.58 -2.84 -30.53
C PRO A 34 -17.75 -1.72 -29.84
N ALA A 35 -16.68 -2.04 -29.13
CA ALA A 35 -15.87 -1.08 -28.38
C ALA A 35 -15.11 -0.09 -29.26
N ILE A 36 -14.76 -0.46 -30.47
CA ILE A 36 -14.17 0.43 -31.49
C ILE A 36 -14.85 0.22 -32.81
N SER A 37 -14.66 1.20 -33.74
CA SER A 37 -15.15 1.20 -35.09
C SER A 37 -14.94 -0.15 -35.79
N THR A 38 -15.95 -0.65 -36.50
CA THR A 38 -15.85 -1.89 -37.29
C THR A 38 -14.86 -1.75 -38.45
N ILE A 39 -14.73 -0.54 -38.99
CA ILE A 39 -13.74 -0.22 -40.02
C ILE A 39 -12.34 -0.35 -39.44
N LEU A 40 -12.08 0.23 -38.27
CA LEU A 40 -10.79 0.09 -37.58
C LEU A 40 -10.48 -1.38 -37.29
N GLN A 41 -11.45 -2.14 -36.78
CA GLN A 41 -11.25 -3.56 -36.50
C GLN A 41 -10.86 -4.36 -37.75
N SER A 42 -11.58 -4.17 -38.85
CA SER A 42 -11.30 -4.87 -40.11
C SER A 42 -9.91 -4.58 -40.66
N GLN A 43 -9.42 -3.34 -40.46
CA GLN A 43 -8.09 -2.92 -40.93
C GLN A 43 -6.96 -3.41 -40.02
N LEU A 44 -7.25 -3.67 -38.76
CA LEU A 44 -6.28 -4.17 -37.76
C LEU A 44 -6.19 -5.68 -37.72
N GLN A 45 -7.19 -6.39 -38.28
CA GLN A 45 -7.20 -7.86 -38.27
C GLN A 45 -5.95 -8.44 -38.92
N GLY A 46 -5.33 -9.42 -38.28
CA GLY A 46 -4.13 -10.11 -38.76
C GLY A 46 -2.81 -9.43 -38.36
N LEU A 47 -2.82 -8.21 -37.80
CA LEU A 47 -1.59 -7.56 -37.32
C LEU A 47 -1.06 -8.24 -36.06
N GLY A 48 0.25 -8.19 -35.89
CA GLY A 48 1.00 -8.68 -34.74
C GLY A 48 1.47 -7.56 -33.81
N PRO A 49 1.97 -7.88 -32.58
CA PRO A 49 2.60 -6.90 -31.71
C PRO A 49 3.78 -6.19 -32.37
N GLY A 50 3.88 -4.87 -32.18
CA GLY A 50 4.89 -4.02 -32.79
C GLY A 50 4.55 -3.53 -34.20
N GLU A 51 3.57 -4.12 -34.87
CA GLU A 51 3.16 -3.65 -36.21
C GLU A 51 2.38 -2.35 -36.14
N GLN A 52 2.51 -1.56 -37.22
CA GLN A 52 1.91 -0.24 -37.34
C GLN A 52 0.98 -0.20 -38.52
N LYS A 53 -0.12 0.54 -38.41
CA LYS A 53 -1.10 0.74 -39.45
C LYS A 53 -1.65 2.15 -39.41
N GLN A 54 -1.72 2.78 -40.57
CA GLN A 54 -2.50 3.99 -40.72
C GLN A 54 -3.87 3.63 -41.28
N VAL A 55 -4.92 4.12 -40.63
CA VAL A 55 -6.31 3.91 -41.05
C VAL A 55 -6.99 5.25 -41.23
N LEU A 56 -7.71 5.39 -42.35
CA LEU A 56 -8.50 6.56 -42.68
C LEU A 56 -9.99 6.22 -42.48
N LEU A 57 -10.66 6.99 -41.62
CA LEU A 57 -12.11 6.99 -41.45
C LEU A 57 -12.66 8.24 -42.15
N LYS A 58 -13.43 8.06 -43.23
CA LYS A 58 -13.96 9.18 -44.02
C LYS A 58 -15.22 9.74 -43.37
N LYS A 59 -15.46 11.03 -43.57
CA LYS A 59 -16.70 11.71 -43.23
C LYS A 59 -17.91 10.95 -43.77
N GLY A 60 -18.90 10.75 -42.87
CA GLY A 60 -20.12 10.00 -43.16
C GLY A 60 -20.00 8.49 -42.98
N GLN A 61 -18.82 7.96 -42.69
CA GLN A 61 -18.65 6.57 -42.24
C GLN A 61 -18.82 6.51 -40.70
N GLU A 62 -19.65 5.59 -40.22
CA GLU A 62 -19.88 5.39 -38.77
C GLU A 62 -20.18 6.72 -38.04
N ASP A 63 -20.99 7.61 -38.65
CA ASP A 63 -21.37 8.92 -38.10
C ASP A 63 -20.19 9.92 -37.93
N ALA A 64 -19.04 9.68 -38.56
CA ALA A 64 -17.92 10.63 -38.55
C ALA A 64 -18.31 11.96 -39.21
N ASP A 65 -18.07 13.07 -38.51
CA ASP A 65 -18.37 14.44 -38.95
C ASP A 65 -17.25 15.09 -39.76
N ASP A 66 -16.04 14.48 -39.77
CA ASP A 66 -14.87 14.86 -40.55
C ASP A 66 -14.11 13.63 -41.05
N ASP A 67 -13.07 13.83 -41.84
CA ASP A 67 -12.10 12.78 -42.17
C ASP A 67 -11.08 12.63 -41.03
N PHE A 68 -10.99 11.43 -40.47
CA PHE A 68 -10.05 11.15 -39.40
C PHE A 68 -8.97 10.17 -39.85
N THR A 69 -7.71 10.51 -39.56
CA THR A 69 -6.56 9.63 -39.78
C THR A 69 -6.07 9.09 -38.43
N PHE A 70 -5.99 7.78 -38.31
CA PHE A 70 -5.47 7.08 -37.15
C PHE A 70 -4.11 6.46 -37.47
N ASP A 71 -3.06 6.93 -36.84
CA ASP A 71 -1.74 6.29 -36.84
C ASP A 71 -1.69 5.32 -35.62
N ILE A 72 -1.76 4.01 -35.87
CA ILE A 72 -1.97 2.97 -34.83
C ILE A 72 -0.74 2.09 -34.75
N ILE A 73 -0.35 1.77 -33.51
CA ILE A 73 0.71 0.81 -33.17
C ILE A 73 0.10 -0.27 -32.28
N VAL A 74 0.27 -1.53 -32.64
CA VAL A 74 -0.19 -2.68 -31.83
C VAL A 74 0.83 -2.94 -30.73
N ASP A 75 0.45 -2.74 -29.46
CA ASP A 75 1.35 -2.96 -28.32
C ASP A 75 1.32 -4.40 -27.82
N ALA A 76 0.13 -5.00 -27.68
CA ALA A 76 -0.01 -6.34 -27.16
C ALA A 76 -1.28 -7.03 -27.68
N ILE A 77 -1.23 -8.34 -27.73
CA ILE A 77 -2.37 -9.21 -28.09
C ILE A 77 -2.36 -10.42 -27.18
N ARG A 78 -3.53 -10.77 -26.62
CA ARG A 78 -3.73 -12.03 -25.89
C ARG A 78 -5.10 -12.62 -26.21
N GLU A 79 -5.28 -13.89 -25.91
CA GLU A 79 -6.61 -14.51 -25.97
C GLU A 79 -7.54 -13.91 -24.90
N ALA A 80 -8.79 -13.71 -25.26
CA ALA A 80 -9.80 -13.30 -24.31
C ALA A 80 -10.23 -14.49 -23.44
N THR A 81 -10.40 -14.26 -22.16
CA THR A 81 -10.98 -15.27 -21.25
C THR A 81 -12.46 -15.50 -21.56
N PRO A 82 -13.06 -16.65 -21.15
CA PRO A 82 -14.48 -16.88 -21.34
C PRO A 82 -15.38 -15.79 -20.70
N GLU A 83 -14.93 -15.20 -19.60
CA GLU A 83 -15.63 -14.10 -18.93
C GLU A 83 -15.59 -12.81 -19.75
N GLU A 84 -14.44 -12.47 -20.32
CA GLU A 84 -14.29 -11.31 -21.21
C GLU A 84 -15.12 -11.46 -22.47
N GLN A 85 -15.16 -12.65 -23.07
CA GLN A 85 -16.01 -12.95 -24.21
C GLN A 85 -17.49 -12.79 -23.86
N LYS A 86 -17.94 -13.32 -22.72
CA LYS A 86 -19.31 -13.17 -22.22
C LYS A 86 -19.66 -11.72 -21.92
N ARG A 87 -18.71 -10.95 -21.39
CA ARG A 87 -18.87 -9.53 -21.07
C ARG A 87 -18.88 -8.65 -22.32
N GLY A 88 -18.26 -9.11 -23.40
CA GLY A 88 -18.04 -8.32 -24.63
C GLY A 88 -17.01 -7.21 -24.47
N ALA A 89 -16.18 -7.25 -23.44
CA ALA A 89 -15.17 -6.23 -23.14
C ALA A 89 -14.00 -6.83 -22.35
N PRO A 90 -12.80 -6.23 -22.46
CA PRO A 90 -11.66 -6.59 -21.60
C PRO A 90 -12.01 -6.42 -20.13
N ILE A 91 -11.50 -7.32 -19.31
CA ILE A 91 -11.43 -7.09 -17.87
C ILE A 91 -10.18 -6.22 -17.66
N PRO A 92 -10.28 -5.05 -17.00
CA PRO A 92 -9.12 -4.25 -16.67
C PRO A 92 -8.08 -5.10 -15.93
N PRO A 93 -6.78 -4.91 -16.17
CA PRO A 93 -5.76 -5.64 -15.43
C PRO A 93 -5.92 -5.38 -13.93
N LEU A 94 -5.70 -6.42 -13.12
CA LEU A 94 -5.61 -6.25 -11.69
C LEU A 94 -4.51 -5.23 -11.37
N LYS A 95 -4.83 -4.22 -10.57
CA LYS A 95 -3.86 -3.26 -10.07
C LYS A 95 -3.34 -3.73 -8.71
N ILE A 96 -2.03 -3.92 -8.60
CA ILE A 96 -1.36 -4.20 -7.34
C ILE A 96 -0.55 -2.98 -6.92
N HIS A 97 -0.93 -2.35 -5.82
CA HIS A 97 -0.20 -1.23 -5.25
C HIS A 97 0.60 -1.70 -4.04
N LEU A 98 1.92 -1.81 -4.20
CA LEU A 98 2.85 -2.10 -3.11
C LEU A 98 3.13 -0.82 -2.32
N LEU A 99 2.92 -0.85 -1.02
CA LEU A 99 3.21 0.26 -0.13
C LEU A 99 4.34 -0.12 0.83
N SER A 100 5.40 0.67 0.80
CA SER A 100 6.50 0.62 1.76
C SER A 100 6.62 1.96 2.50
N GLY A 101 7.52 2.03 3.43
CA GLY A 101 7.82 3.22 4.21
C GLY A 101 7.84 2.94 5.70
N PHE A 102 8.58 3.76 6.43
CA PHE A 102 8.92 3.52 7.82
C PHE A 102 7.69 3.39 8.74
N LEU A 103 7.94 2.88 9.93
CA LEU A 103 6.92 2.73 10.98
C LEU A 103 6.22 4.08 11.26
N GLY A 104 4.90 4.06 11.31
CA GLY A 104 4.11 5.27 11.57
C GLY A 104 3.99 6.27 10.42
N SER A 105 4.50 5.96 9.22
CA SER A 105 4.45 6.85 8.05
C SER A 105 3.07 7.02 7.40
N GLY A 106 1.99 6.47 7.97
CA GLY A 106 0.63 6.72 7.51
C GLY A 106 0.14 5.83 6.35
N LYS A 107 0.86 4.76 5.99
CA LYS A 107 0.46 3.80 4.93
C LYS A 107 -0.97 3.29 5.10
N THR A 108 -1.27 2.68 6.24
CA THR A 108 -2.59 2.11 6.54
C THR A 108 -3.71 3.13 6.45
N THR A 109 -3.47 4.38 6.90
CA THR A 109 -4.44 5.49 6.81
C THR A 109 -4.71 5.84 5.35
N ALA A 110 -3.66 5.96 4.54
CA ALA A 110 -3.80 6.25 3.11
C ALA A 110 -4.55 5.13 2.38
N ILE A 111 -4.24 3.86 2.66
CA ILE A 111 -4.96 2.69 2.11
C ILE A 111 -6.45 2.78 2.48
N HIS A 112 -6.77 3.03 3.75
CA HIS A 112 -8.17 3.12 4.20
C HIS A 112 -8.94 4.22 3.43
N GLN A 113 -8.35 5.41 3.28
CA GLN A 113 -8.97 6.50 2.52
C GLN A 113 -9.09 6.18 1.02
N ALA A 114 -8.07 5.52 0.44
CA ALA A 114 -8.11 5.04 -0.94
C ALA A 114 -9.23 4.01 -1.16
N CYS A 115 -9.41 3.05 -0.23
CA CYS A 115 -10.52 2.10 -0.27
C CYS A 115 -11.88 2.81 -0.25
N ARG A 116 -12.03 3.84 0.59
CA ARG A 116 -13.28 4.64 0.64
C ARG A 116 -13.53 5.40 -0.66
N LEU A 117 -12.49 5.98 -1.25
CA LEU A 117 -12.60 6.70 -2.52
C LEU A 117 -12.98 5.77 -3.66
N LEU A 118 -12.26 4.67 -3.84
CA LEU A 118 -12.50 3.68 -4.90
C LEU A 118 -13.86 2.99 -4.76
N ALA A 119 -14.36 2.80 -3.54
CA ALA A 119 -15.70 2.26 -3.30
C ALA A 119 -16.81 3.18 -3.84
N LYS A 120 -16.61 4.52 -3.82
CA LYS A 120 -17.55 5.47 -4.46
C LYS A 120 -17.62 5.28 -5.98
N GLU A 121 -16.55 4.76 -6.58
CA GLU A 121 -16.44 4.45 -8.01
C GLU A 121 -16.87 3.00 -8.34
N ASN A 122 -17.49 2.29 -7.38
CA ASN A 122 -17.88 0.89 -7.48
C ASN A 122 -16.71 -0.07 -7.78
N THR A 123 -15.48 0.31 -7.44
CA THR A 123 -14.31 -0.54 -7.57
C THR A 123 -14.20 -1.44 -6.36
N ILE A 124 -14.15 -2.76 -6.57
CA ILE A 124 -13.89 -3.72 -5.49
C ILE A 124 -12.39 -3.64 -5.16
N VAL A 125 -12.11 -3.34 -3.90
CA VAL A 125 -10.74 -3.21 -3.38
C VAL A 125 -10.47 -4.32 -2.39
N ALA A 126 -9.25 -4.85 -2.38
CA ALA A 126 -8.78 -5.75 -1.34
C ALA A 126 -7.47 -5.23 -0.74
N VAL A 127 -7.18 -5.66 0.48
CA VAL A 127 -5.98 -5.23 1.22
C VAL A 127 -5.21 -6.44 1.72
N ILE A 128 -3.89 -6.41 1.56
CA ILE A 128 -2.98 -7.35 2.20
C ILE A 128 -2.10 -6.56 3.16
N THR A 129 -2.20 -6.88 4.44
CA THR A 129 -1.34 -6.32 5.48
C THR A 129 -0.22 -7.29 5.80
N ASN A 130 0.94 -6.75 6.15
CA ASN A 130 2.11 -7.55 6.49
C ASN A 130 2.74 -7.07 7.79
N ASP A 131 3.08 -8.02 8.62
CA ASP A 131 3.86 -7.77 9.83
C ASP A 131 4.67 -9.01 10.20
N GLN A 132 5.69 -8.83 11.03
CA GLN A 132 6.46 -9.94 11.59
C GLN A 132 5.76 -10.59 12.79
N GLY A 133 4.73 -9.95 13.32
CA GLY A 133 3.88 -10.45 14.41
C GLY A 133 2.80 -11.43 13.94
N SER A 134 2.04 -11.95 14.89
CA SER A 134 1.04 -13.00 14.67
C SER A 134 -0.39 -12.49 14.57
N ARG A 135 -0.69 -11.29 15.09
CA ARG A 135 -2.02 -10.67 15.06
C ARG A 135 -1.92 -9.16 14.95
N LEU A 136 -2.58 -8.59 13.95
CA LEU A 136 -2.34 -7.21 13.52
C LEU A 136 -3.56 -6.34 13.75
N VAL A 137 -3.37 -5.20 14.42
CA VAL A 137 -4.36 -4.12 14.55
C VAL A 137 -4.90 -3.69 13.18
N ASP A 138 -4.02 -3.52 12.20
CA ASP A 138 -4.42 -3.06 10.86
C ASP A 138 -5.27 -4.10 10.12
N GLY A 139 -4.92 -5.39 10.22
CA GLY A 139 -5.68 -6.48 9.59
C GLY A 139 -7.08 -6.64 10.20
N GLU A 140 -7.19 -6.58 11.52
CA GLU A 140 -8.48 -6.62 12.23
C GLU A 140 -9.35 -5.41 11.87
N LEU A 141 -8.75 -4.21 11.75
CA LEU A 141 -9.44 -3.00 11.32
C LEU A 141 -10.09 -3.15 9.93
N PHE A 142 -9.35 -3.62 8.93
CA PHE A 142 -9.89 -3.82 7.58
C PHE A 142 -11.01 -4.86 7.56
N THR A 143 -10.87 -5.93 8.33
CA THR A 143 -11.90 -6.95 8.50
C THR A 143 -13.17 -6.35 9.11
N HIS A 144 -13.05 -5.53 10.15
CA HIS A 144 -14.19 -4.85 10.80
C HIS A 144 -14.88 -3.88 9.83
N LEU A 145 -14.12 -3.21 8.97
CA LEU A 145 -14.66 -2.30 7.94
C LEU A 145 -15.31 -3.02 6.76
N GLY A 146 -15.32 -4.35 6.76
CA GLY A 146 -15.89 -5.16 5.67
C GLY A 146 -15.08 -5.11 4.37
N ILE A 147 -13.82 -4.68 4.43
CA ILE A 147 -12.91 -4.64 3.28
C ILE A 147 -12.28 -6.03 3.13
N PRO A 148 -12.41 -6.68 1.96
CA PRO A 148 -11.72 -7.95 1.68
C PRO A 148 -10.24 -7.84 2.02
N SER A 149 -9.76 -8.64 2.98
CA SER A 149 -8.38 -8.53 3.44
C SER A 149 -7.75 -9.88 3.75
N ARG A 150 -6.41 -9.92 3.68
CA ARG A 150 -5.55 -11.01 4.10
C ARG A 150 -4.36 -10.46 4.88
N GLN A 151 -3.81 -11.30 5.74
CA GLN A 151 -2.62 -10.96 6.51
C GLN A 151 -1.51 -11.94 6.11
N VAL A 152 -0.32 -11.41 5.81
CA VAL A 152 0.92 -12.17 5.75
C VAL A 152 1.66 -11.89 7.05
N ILE A 153 1.83 -12.91 7.86
CA ILE A 153 2.33 -12.84 9.23
C ILE A 153 3.62 -13.65 9.39
N ASN A 154 4.30 -13.50 10.52
CA ASN A 154 5.55 -14.21 10.85
C ASN A 154 6.71 -13.94 9.88
N GLY A 155 6.75 -12.74 9.28
CA GLY A 155 7.83 -12.29 8.42
C GLY A 155 7.40 -11.28 7.35
N CYS A 156 8.36 -10.57 6.79
CA CYS A 156 8.10 -9.57 5.75
C CYS A 156 7.78 -10.20 4.39
N PHE A 157 7.16 -9.43 3.48
CA PHE A 157 6.86 -9.88 2.12
C PHE A 157 8.08 -10.41 1.36
N CYS A 158 9.26 -9.82 1.58
CA CYS A 158 10.48 -10.27 0.93
C CYS A 158 10.87 -11.69 1.34
N CYS A 159 10.70 -12.05 2.63
CA CYS A 159 11.00 -13.38 3.16
C CYS A 159 9.85 -14.38 2.90
N ASN A 160 8.61 -13.89 2.88
CA ASN A 160 7.38 -14.67 2.70
C ASN A 160 6.69 -14.32 1.37
N TYR A 161 7.45 -14.21 0.28
CA TYR A 161 6.92 -13.85 -1.04
C TYR A 161 5.81 -14.80 -1.50
N ASN A 162 5.98 -16.10 -1.30
CA ASN A 162 4.99 -17.09 -1.69
C ASN A 162 3.65 -16.93 -0.96
N ASP A 163 3.68 -16.47 0.30
CA ASP A 163 2.45 -16.20 1.06
C ASP A 163 1.76 -14.93 0.56
N LEU A 164 2.52 -13.91 0.13
CA LEU A 164 1.97 -12.74 -0.54
C LEU A 164 1.28 -13.13 -1.85
N ASP A 165 1.95 -13.91 -2.69
CA ASP A 165 1.38 -14.37 -3.96
C ASP A 165 0.12 -15.21 -3.75
N ALA A 166 0.15 -16.15 -2.80
CA ALA A 166 -1.00 -16.96 -2.41
C ALA A 166 -2.16 -16.10 -1.87
N ALA A 167 -1.88 -15.04 -1.09
CA ALA A 167 -2.89 -14.11 -0.59
C ALA A 167 -3.56 -13.33 -1.72
N ILE A 168 -2.79 -12.85 -2.72
CA ILE A 168 -3.33 -12.19 -3.91
C ILE A 168 -4.26 -13.14 -4.66
N HIS A 169 -3.81 -14.36 -4.96
CA HIS A 169 -4.61 -15.36 -5.66
C HIS A 169 -5.89 -15.75 -4.90
N TYR A 170 -5.81 -15.85 -3.57
CA TYR A 170 -6.99 -16.09 -2.75
C TYR A 170 -8.03 -14.98 -2.90
N LEU A 171 -7.59 -13.70 -2.82
CA LEU A 171 -8.47 -12.54 -2.96
C LEU A 171 -9.08 -12.47 -4.36
N LEU A 172 -8.29 -12.75 -5.40
CA LEU A 172 -8.79 -12.83 -6.78
C LEU A 172 -9.90 -13.86 -6.92
N LYS A 173 -9.71 -15.04 -6.34
CA LYS A 173 -10.68 -16.15 -6.44
C LYS A 173 -11.99 -15.87 -5.72
N HIS A 174 -11.95 -15.19 -4.57
CA HIS A 174 -13.10 -15.06 -3.67
C HIS A 174 -13.80 -13.68 -3.74
N ASN A 175 -13.08 -12.64 -4.14
CA ASN A 175 -13.55 -11.27 -4.08
C ASN A 175 -13.49 -10.54 -5.42
N THR A 176 -12.75 -11.06 -6.41
CA THR A 176 -12.56 -10.44 -7.74
C THR A 176 -12.23 -8.94 -7.68
N PRO A 177 -11.23 -8.51 -6.89
CA PRO A 177 -10.89 -7.10 -6.76
C PRO A 177 -10.31 -6.54 -8.05
N GLY A 178 -10.62 -5.27 -8.36
CA GLY A 178 -9.94 -4.50 -9.40
C GLY A 178 -8.61 -3.91 -8.92
N VAL A 179 -8.50 -3.69 -7.59
CA VAL A 179 -7.32 -3.11 -6.94
C VAL A 179 -6.97 -3.90 -5.68
N VAL A 180 -5.70 -4.22 -5.51
CA VAL A 180 -5.14 -4.78 -4.27
C VAL A 180 -4.06 -3.84 -3.74
N PHE A 181 -4.22 -3.37 -2.51
CA PHE A 181 -3.15 -2.71 -1.77
C PHE A 181 -2.40 -3.73 -0.93
N ALA A 182 -1.08 -3.79 -1.08
CA ALA A 182 -0.21 -4.64 -0.27
C ALA A 182 0.73 -3.76 0.56
N GLU A 183 0.46 -3.67 1.86
CA GLU A 183 1.24 -2.89 2.82
C GLU A 183 2.37 -3.73 3.39
N SER A 184 3.63 -3.37 3.11
CA SER A 184 4.80 -4.04 3.68
C SER A 184 5.04 -3.64 5.14
N VAL A 185 5.80 -4.45 5.84
CA VAL A 185 6.33 -4.15 7.18
C VAL A 185 7.09 -2.83 7.17
N GLY A 186 6.89 -1.98 8.17
CA GLY A 186 7.50 -0.65 8.23
C GLY A 186 9.02 -0.64 8.40
N SER A 187 9.62 -1.74 8.82
CA SER A 187 11.08 -1.91 8.90
C SER A 187 11.72 -2.54 7.66
N CYS A 188 10.92 -2.98 6.66
CA CYS A 188 11.45 -3.60 5.46
C CYS A 188 11.98 -2.58 4.45
N THR A 189 13.09 -2.92 3.80
CA THR A 189 13.63 -2.25 2.61
C THR A 189 13.96 -3.29 1.54
N ASP A 190 14.48 -2.88 0.37
CA ASP A 190 14.76 -3.73 -0.80
C ASP A 190 13.49 -4.32 -1.45
N LEU A 191 12.36 -3.64 -1.28
CA LEU A 191 11.06 -4.08 -1.81
C LEU A 191 11.06 -4.19 -3.34
N ILE A 192 11.78 -3.31 -4.03
CA ILE A 192 11.86 -3.31 -5.50
C ILE A 192 12.50 -4.59 -6.00
N ALA A 193 13.65 -4.98 -5.46
CA ALA A 193 14.37 -6.17 -5.89
C ALA A 193 13.72 -7.48 -5.44
N THR A 194 13.06 -7.47 -4.28
CA THR A 194 12.62 -8.69 -3.59
C THR A 194 11.14 -9.01 -3.76
N VAL A 195 10.30 -8.02 -4.10
CA VAL A 195 8.85 -8.17 -4.24
C VAL A 195 8.36 -7.63 -5.58
N PHE A 196 8.65 -6.37 -5.90
CA PHE A 196 8.12 -5.69 -7.09
C PHE A 196 8.55 -6.38 -8.39
N LYS A 197 9.86 -6.57 -8.60
CA LYS A 197 10.38 -7.24 -9.81
C LYS A 197 9.94 -8.70 -9.93
N PRO A 198 9.97 -9.52 -8.86
CA PRO A 198 9.39 -10.86 -8.89
C PRO A 198 7.90 -10.89 -9.31
N LEU A 199 7.06 -9.99 -8.78
CA LEU A 199 5.66 -9.89 -9.19
C LEU A 199 5.51 -9.53 -10.68
N LEU A 200 6.26 -8.55 -11.18
CA LEU A 200 6.26 -8.19 -12.60
C LEU A 200 6.72 -9.35 -13.51
N GLN A 201 7.65 -10.15 -13.03
CA GLN A 201 8.17 -11.29 -13.79
C GLN A 201 7.18 -12.45 -13.84
N GLN A 202 6.54 -12.75 -12.71
CA GLN A 202 5.62 -13.88 -12.59
C GLN A 202 4.22 -13.55 -13.11
N HIS A 203 3.78 -12.30 -12.97
CA HIS A 203 2.45 -11.83 -13.33
C HIS A 203 2.51 -10.58 -14.23
N PRO A 204 3.04 -10.69 -15.46
CA PRO A 204 3.16 -9.56 -16.37
C PRO A 204 1.81 -8.97 -16.82
N GLU A 205 0.71 -9.71 -16.60
CA GLU A 205 -0.66 -9.28 -16.86
C GLU A 205 -1.21 -8.32 -15.78
N TRP A 206 -0.59 -8.25 -14.59
CA TRP A 206 -0.98 -7.32 -13.53
C TRP A 206 -0.31 -5.97 -13.71
N GLN A 207 -1.00 -4.92 -13.35
CA GLN A 207 -0.42 -3.58 -13.26
C GLN A 207 0.15 -3.37 -11.85
N THR A 208 1.40 -3.75 -11.64
CA THR A 208 2.07 -3.60 -10.35
C THR A 208 2.74 -2.23 -10.24
N THR A 209 2.51 -1.54 -9.14
CA THR A 209 3.08 -0.23 -8.82
C THR A 209 3.63 -0.22 -7.40
N ALA A 210 4.51 0.75 -7.08
CA ALA A 210 5.08 0.88 -5.75
C ALA A 210 5.16 2.34 -5.31
N SER A 211 4.90 2.60 -4.03
CA SER A 211 5.13 3.88 -3.38
C SER A 211 5.70 3.71 -1.99
N VAL A 212 6.53 4.66 -1.57
CA VAL A 212 7.14 4.69 -0.24
C VAL A 212 6.62 5.91 0.51
N PHE A 213 6.03 5.66 1.67
CA PHE A 213 5.49 6.68 2.55
C PHE A 213 6.53 7.15 3.56
N ALA A 214 6.65 8.46 3.71
CA ALA A 214 7.55 9.09 4.66
C ALA A 214 6.81 10.16 5.46
N ASP A 215 6.95 10.14 6.77
CA ASP A 215 6.35 11.12 7.68
C ASP A 215 7.05 12.49 7.52
N ALA A 216 6.28 13.54 7.23
CA ALA A 216 6.80 14.88 7.02
C ALA A 216 7.53 15.44 8.24
N GLN A 217 7.06 15.14 9.46
CA GLN A 217 7.69 15.59 10.69
C GLN A 217 9.04 14.94 10.88
N LEU A 218 9.14 13.60 10.66
CA LEU A 218 10.43 12.88 10.75
C LEU A 218 11.44 13.36 9.69
N LEU A 219 10.98 13.68 8.48
CA LEU A 219 11.83 14.22 7.41
C LEU A 219 12.31 15.65 7.71
N ASN A 220 11.49 16.46 8.39
CA ASN A 220 11.80 17.84 8.75
C ASN A 220 12.80 17.90 9.91
N ASP A 221 12.63 17.05 10.91
CA ASP A 221 13.57 16.89 12.01
C ASP A 221 14.80 16.11 11.54
N ASN A 222 15.93 16.79 11.33
CA ASN A 222 17.17 16.20 10.83
C ASN A 222 17.74 15.07 11.71
N SER A 223 17.16 14.84 12.88
CA SER A 223 17.45 13.72 13.76
C SER A 223 16.17 12.90 13.95
N VAL A 224 16.04 11.80 13.25
CA VAL A 224 14.97 10.81 13.53
C VAL A 224 15.09 10.28 14.97
N GLY A 225 16.25 10.52 15.62
CA GLY A 225 16.55 10.13 17.01
C GLY A 225 16.61 8.61 17.21
N PHE A 226 16.57 7.85 16.11
CA PHE A 226 16.81 6.41 16.10
C PHE A 226 18.27 6.08 15.94
N ASP A 227 18.64 4.83 16.25
CA ASP A 227 19.97 4.27 15.98
C ASP A 227 20.38 4.40 14.50
N GLU A 228 21.67 4.50 14.22
CA GLU A 228 22.19 4.67 12.87
C GLU A 228 21.77 3.54 11.92
N THR A 229 21.65 2.31 12.41
CA THR A 229 21.23 1.16 11.61
C THR A 229 19.74 1.21 11.26
N ILE A 230 18.91 1.76 12.15
CA ILE A 230 17.48 2.04 11.86
C ILE A 230 17.38 3.18 10.82
N ASN A 231 18.18 4.23 10.97
CA ASN A 231 18.23 5.33 10.00
C ASN A 231 18.69 4.87 8.62
N TYR A 232 19.58 3.86 8.56
CA TYR A 232 19.98 3.22 7.31
C TYR A 232 18.76 2.62 6.59
N ILE A 233 17.90 1.86 7.28
CA ILE A 233 16.66 1.31 6.71
C ILE A 233 15.79 2.42 6.12
N TYR A 234 15.56 3.48 6.90
CA TYR A 234 14.72 4.60 6.47
C TYR A 234 15.28 5.30 5.23
N ALA A 235 16.60 5.54 5.18
CA ALA A 235 17.25 6.12 4.02
C ALA A 235 17.13 5.22 2.78
N LYS A 236 17.33 3.90 2.93
CA LYS A 236 17.23 2.94 1.82
C LYS A 236 15.80 2.82 1.28
N GLN A 237 14.76 2.89 2.13
CA GLN A 237 13.38 2.96 1.68
C GLN A 237 13.13 4.17 0.76
N LEU A 238 13.63 5.36 1.11
CA LEU A 238 13.50 6.55 0.28
C LEU A 238 14.33 6.48 -1.00
N GLU A 239 15.52 5.86 -0.91
CA GLU A 239 16.42 5.68 -2.06
C GLU A 239 15.82 4.72 -3.10
N GLU A 240 15.16 3.62 -2.69
CA GLU A 240 14.53 2.67 -3.61
C GLU A 240 13.20 3.18 -4.21
N ALA A 241 12.55 4.16 -3.57
CA ALA A 241 11.20 4.58 -3.90
C ALA A 241 11.05 5.06 -5.35
N PRO A 242 10.18 4.49 -6.19
CA PRO A 242 9.82 5.08 -7.48
C PRO A 242 8.91 6.31 -7.30
N VAL A 243 8.03 6.27 -6.29
CA VAL A 243 7.18 7.39 -5.85
C VAL A 243 7.36 7.57 -4.35
N ILE A 244 7.72 8.76 -3.92
CA ILE A 244 7.79 9.14 -2.50
C ILE A 244 6.50 9.88 -2.16
N VAL A 245 5.78 9.40 -1.14
CA VAL A 245 4.61 10.08 -0.56
C VAL A 245 5.01 10.66 0.79
N VAL A 246 5.19 11.98 0.84
CA VAL A 246 5.44 12.72 2.09
C VAL A 246 4.10 12.92 2.77
N SER A 247 3.77 12.04 3.70
CA SER A 247 2.52 12.02 4.46
C SER A 247 2.51 13.04 5.60
N LYS A 248 1.32 13.36 6.13
CA LYS A 248 1.14 14.34 7.21
C LYS A 248 1.77 15.69 6.89
N SER A 249 1.76 16.07 5.62
CA SER A 249 2.37 17.32 5.15
C SER A 249 1.60 18.57 5.59
N ASP A 250 0.37 18.40 6.04
CA ASP A 250 -0.50 19.40 6.66
C ASP A 250 -0.06 19.80 8.08
N LEU A 251 0.73 18.96 8.77
CA LEU A 251 1.17 19.19 10.14
C LEU A 251 2.42 20.10 10.25
N ILE A 252 3.02 20.46 9.12
CA ILE A 252 4.24 21.29 9.08
C ILE A 252 4.20 22.33 7.95
N ASP A 253 5.02 23.38 8.07
CA ASP A 253 5.38 24.20 6.90
C ASP A 253 6.34 23.40 6.00
N SER A 254 5.82 22.85 4.94
CA SER A 254 6.55 21.97 4.04
C SER A 254 7.50 22.69 3.07
N THR A 255 7.58 24.03 3.07
CA THR A 255 8.33 24.82 2.06
C THR A 255 9.82 24.45 2.03
N ASN A 256 10.47 24.39 3.20
CA ASN A 256 11.88 24.00 3.30
C ASN A 256 12.07 22.50 3.03
N LEU A 257 11.14 21.66 3.50
CA LEU A 257 11.17 20.23 3.27
C LEU A 257 11.07 19.91 1.77
N GLN A 258 10.22 20.62 1.01
CA GLN A 258 10.12 20.45 -0.45
C GLN A 258 11.45 20.72 -1.16
N LYS A 259 12.17 21.79 -0.78
CA LYS A 259 13.49 22.10 -1.35
C LYS A 259 14.51 21.01 -1.02
N LYS A 260 14.53 20.57 0.25
CA LYS A 260 15.40 19.49 0.73
C LYS A 260 15.14 18.19 -0.04
N MET A 261 13.89 17.76 -0.14
CA MET A 261 13.52 16.51 -0.82
C MET A 261 13.87 16.51 -2.30
N ARG A 262 13.61 17.62 -3.02
CA ARG A 262 14.00 17.76 -4.44
C ARG A 262 15.50 17.72 -4.64
N SER A 263 16.28 18.26 -3.70
CA SER A 263 17.74 18.24 -3.76
C SER A 263 18.32 16.86 -3.50
N HIS A 264 17.77 16.10 -2.54
CA HIS A 264 18.27 14.77 -2.17
C HIS A 264 17.81 13.66 -3.11
N TYR A 265 16.62 13.80 -3.69
CA TYR A 265 16.00 12.80 -4.57
C TYR A 265 15.66 13.39 -5.94
N PRO A 266 16.67 13.86 -6.72
CA PRO A 266 16.44 14.45 -8.03
C PRO A 266 15.84 13.41 -8.99
N GLY A 267 14.84 13.82 -9.76
CA GLY A 267 14.19 12.96 -10.75
C GLY A 267 13.13 12.00 -10.19
N LYS A 268 12.96 11.91 -8.87
CA LYS A 268 11.87 11.13 -8.27
C LYS A 268 10.55 11.90 -8.25
N THR A 269 9.46 11.17 -8.40
CA THR A 269 8.12 11.71 -8.16
C THR A 269 7.87 11.82 -6.66
N ILE A 270 7.62 13.03 -6.18
CA ILE A 270 7.39 13.32 -4.75
C ILE A 270 6.02 13.96 -4.60
N LEU A 271 5.14 13.32 -3.85
CA LEU A 271 3.81 13.80 -3.51
C LEU A 271 3.81 14.26 -2.05
N TYR A 272 3.14 15.39 -1.76
CA TYR A 272 2.89 15.87 -0.40
C TYR A 272 1.42 15.64 -0.09
N GLN A 273 1.15 14.87 0.96
CA GLN A 273 -0.17 14.31 1.21
C GLN A 273 -0.63 14.53 2.65
N ASP A 274 -1.83 15.10 2.78
CA ASP A 274 -2.72 14.85 3.89
C ASP A 274 -3.61 13.67 3.50
N SER A 275 -3.54 12.57 4.24
CA SER A 275 -4.31 11.37 3.92
C SER A 275 -5.81 11.51 4.19
N PHE A 276 -6.25 12.54 4.91
CA PHE A 276 -7.67 12.85 5.10
C PHE A 276 -8.24 13.76 4.02
N ASN A 277 -7.39 14.32 3.16
CA ASN A 277 -7.80 15.10 2.00
C ASN A 277 -8.02 14.17 0.78
N GLU A 278 -9.27 14.08 0.32
CA GLU A 278 -9.67 13.18 -0.78
C GLU A 278 -8.95 13.52 -2.10
N GLU A 279 -8.69 14.80 -2.38
CA GLU A 279 -7.97 15.22 -3.59
C GLU A 279 -6.50 14.74 -3.57
N HIS A 280 -5.87 14.71 -2.39
CA HIS A 280 -4.52 14.20 -2.25
C HIS A 280 -4.47 12.69 -2.49
N ILE A 281 -5.45 11.94 -1.98
CA ILE A 281 -5.58 10.51 -2.24
C ILE A 281 -5.83 10.25 -3.73
N ALA A 282 -6.76 10.99 -4.35
CA ALA A 282 -7.03 10.86 -5.80
C ALA A 282 -5.78 11.12 -6.63
N ARG A 283 -5.01 12.18 -6.31
CA ARG A 283 -3.75 12.50 -6.98
C ARG A 283 -2.71 11.40 -6.85
N TRP A 284 -2.58 10.80 -5.65
CA TRP A 284 -1.68 9.66 -5.44
C TRP A 284 -2.09 8.48 -6.32
N LEU A 285 -3.35 8.07 -6.34
CA LEU A 285 -3.85 6.98 -7.18
C LEU A 285 -3.64 7.28 -8.66
N GLN A 286 -3.98 8.50 -9.12
CA GLN A 286 -3.74 8.92 -10.50
C GLN A 286 -2.25 8.88 -10.87
N THR A 287 -1.37 9.26 -9.95
CA THR A 287 0.08 9.19 -10.17
C THR A 287 0.53 7.76 -10.38
N LEU A 288 0.02 6.80 -9.58
CA LEU A 288 0.32 5.38 -9.74
C LEU A 288 -0.19 4.80 -11.07
N ASP A 289 -1.30 5.33 -11.59
CA ASP A 289 -1.85 4.91 -12.88
C ASP A 289 -1.09 5.47 -14.08
N THR A 290 -0.41 6.59 -13.94
CA THR A 290 0.23 7.34 -15.05
C THR A 290 1.73 7.12 -15.17
N ILE A 291 2.43 6.83 -14.08
CA ILE A 291 3.87 6.57 -14.09
C ILE A 291 4.15 5.18 -14.68
N PRO A 292 5.10 5.04 -15.63
CA PRO A 292 5.50 3.72 -16.12
C PRO A 292 6.30 2.98 -15.05
N PHE A 293 5.75 1.90 -14.54
CA PHE A 293 6.44 0.99 -13.64
C PHE A 293 6.97 -0.19 -14.46
N THR A 294 8.28 -0.27 -14.63
CA THR A 294 8.94 -1.31 -15.42
C THR A 294 9.92 -2.10 -14.57
N LYS A 295 10.30 -3.28 -15.07
CA LYS A 295 11.35 -4.11 -14.45
C LYS A 295 12.74 -3.42 -14.45
N ASP A 296 12.90 -2.35 -15.22
CA ASP A 296 14.16 -1.59 -15.32
C ASP A 296 14.36 -0.62 -14.16
N LEU A 297 13.43 -0.55 -13.19
CA LEU A 297 13.68 0.17 -11.94
C LEU A 297 14.95 -0.38 -11.28
N PRO A 298 15.89 0.50 -10.87
CA PRO A 298 17.14 0.03 -10.28
C PRO A 298 16.90 -0.69 -8.95
N SER A 299 17.59 -1.80 -8.76
CA SER A 299 17.72 -2.44 -7.45
C SER A 299 18.87 -1.78 -6.71
N LEU A 300 18.69 -1.50 -5.42
CA LEU A 300 19.73 -0.91 -4.61
C LEU A 300 20.78 -1.95 -4.20
N ASP A 301 21.98 -1.46 -3.91
CA ASP A 301 22.95 -2.21 -3.15
C ASP A 301 22.62 -2.09 -1.65
N ILE A 302 22.17 -3.17 -1.05
CA ILE A 302 21.76 -3.25 0.35
C ILE A 302 22.75 -4.07 1.15
N ASP A 303 23.32 -3.45 2.18
CA ASP A 303 24.06 -4.16 3.21
C ASP A 303 23.06 -4.83 4.18
N TYR A 304 22.85 -6.13 3.97
CA TYR A 304 21.91 -6.93 4.76
C TYR A 304 22.35 -7.11 6.22
N ASP A 305 23.62 -6.99 6.53
CA ASP A 305 24.10 -7.04 7.93
C ASP A 305 23.69 -5.77 8.68
N THR A 306 23.89 -4.60 8.08
CA THR A 306 23.41 -3.33 8.63
C THR A 306 21.88 -3.28 8.68
N TYR A 307 21.18 -3.78 7.63
CA TYR A 307 19.73 -3.87 7.60
C TYR A 307 19.19 -4.76 8.74
N GLY A 308 19.70 -5.99 8.87
CA GLY A 308 19.28 -6.92 9.92
C GLY A 308 19.59 -6.40 11.34
N ALA A 309 20.75 -5.74 11.52
CA ALA A 309 21.09 -5.08 12.77
C ALA A 309 20.10 -3.96 13.13
N GLY A 310 19.62 -3.19 12.14
CA GLY A 310 18.63 -2.15 12.34
C GLY A 310 17.26 -2.70 12.74
N GLU A 311 16.79 -3.77 12.11
CA GLU A 311 15.55 -4.44 12.53
C GLU A 311 15.66 -5.00 13.95
N ALA A 312 16.80 -5.62 14.30
CA ALA A 312 17.03 -6.20 15.61
C ALA A 312 17.13 -5.16 16.75
N LYS A 313 17.25 -3.86 16.45
CA LYS A 313 17.16 -2.78 17.46
C LYS A 313 15.72 -2.45 17.90
N LEU A 314 14.72 -2.97 17.19
CA LEU A 314 13.33 -2.75 17.50
C LEU A 314 12.77 -3.98 18.25
N ALA A 315 12.30 -3.79 19.47
CA ALA A 315 11.48 -4.78 20.16
C ALA A 315 10.05 -4.74 19.62
N TRP A 316 9.48 -5.91 19.41
CA TRP A 316 8.15 -6.14 18.87
C TRP A 316 7.31 -6.83 19.91
N LEU A 317 6.17 -6.23 20.30
CA LEU A 317 5.19 -6.83 21.18
C LEU A 317 3.82 -6.82 20.52
N ASP A 318 3.20 -7.98 20.48
CA ASP A 318 1.81 -8.19 20.12
C ASP A 318 1.11 -8.81 21.34
N GLN A 319 0.10 -8.12 21.86
CA GLN A 319 -0.60 -8.57 23.06
C GLN A 319 -2.09 -8.29 22.95
N GLU A 320 -2.89 -9.25 23.38
CA GLU A 320 -4.33 -9.09 23.52
C GLU A 320 -4.73 -9.15 24.99
N LEU A 321 -5.49 -8.16 25.41
CA LEU A 321 -5.94 -8.00 26.78
C LEU A 321 -7.48 -7.98 26.83
N ARG A 322 -8.01 -8.55 27.91
CA ARG A 322 -9.38 -8.36 28.35
C ARG A 322 -9.36 -7.61 29.68
N ILE A 323 -10.16 -6.56 29.75
CA ILE A 323 -10.27 -5.68 30.93
C ILE A 323 -11.68 -5.83 31.47
N ASP A 324 -11.84 -6.29 32.69
CA ASP A 324 -13.12 -6.45 33.39
C ASP A 324 -13.23 -5.46 34.55
N SER A 325 -14.33 -4.72 34.67
CA SER A 325 -14.55 -3.70 35.70
C SER A 325 -15.96 -3.79 36.29
N LEU A 326 -16.02 -3.96 37.62
CA LEU A 326 -17.29 -3.97 38.37
C LEU A 326 -17.96 -2.58 38.42
N THR A 327 -17.23 -1.52 38.11
CA THR A 327 -17.70 -0.13 38.17
C THR A 327 -17.98 0.48 36.81
N ASN A 328 -18.08 -0.35 35.77
CA ASN A 328 -18.27 0.08 34.36
C ASN A 328 -17.17 1.04 33.82
N LYS A 329 -15.94 0.87 34.29
CA LYS A 329 -14.79 1.69 33.89
C LYS A 329 -13.79 0.98 32.97
N ALA A 330 -14.17 -0.14 32.34
CA ALA A 330 -13.23 -0.94 31.55
C ALA A 330 -12.61 -0.15 30.38
N GLN A 331 -13.41 0.64 29.62
CA GLN A 331 -12.86 1.48 28.55
C GLN A 331 -11.99 2.64 29.09
N HIS A 332 -12.34 3.23 30.25
CA HIS A 332 -11.48 4.25 30.88
C HIS A 332 -10.13 3.67 31.29
N ALA A 333 -10.14 2.45 31.85
CA ALA A 333 -8.90 1.73 32.19
C ALA A 333 -8.09 1.41 30.93
N ALA A 334 -8.73 0.98 29.84
CA ALA A 334 -8.07 0.72 28.56
C ALA A 334 -7.38 1.98 28.00
N LEU A 335 -8.06 3.12 27.97
CA LEU A 335 -7.48 4.37 27.48
C LEU A 335 -6.32 4.84 28.38
N ALA A 336 -6.47 4.76 29.70
CA ALA A 336 -5.39 5.09 30.64
C ALA A 336 -4.19 4.13 30.50
N LEU A 337 -4.42 2.84 30.21
CA LEU A 337 -3.35 1.88 29.92
C LEU A 337 -2.61 2.26 28.64
N ILE A 338 -3.32 2.62 27.58
CA ILE A 338 -2.73 3.10 26.31
C ILE A 338 -1.82 4.30 26.55
N GLU A 339 -2.30 5.30 27.30
CA GLU A 339 -1.53 6.49 27.65
C GLU A 339 -0.28 6.14 28.48
N THR A 340 -0.44 5.24 29.46
CA THR A 340 0.68 4.79 30.31
C THR A 340 1.75 4.04 29.52
N ILE A 341 1.36 3.15 28.60
CA ILE A 341 2.29 2.45 27.70
C ILE A 341 3.01 3.45 26.77
N ALA A 342 2.31 4.48 26.30
CA ALA A 342 2.89 5.50 25.42
C ALA A 342 3.90 6.42 26.15
N GLN A 343 3.88 6.48 27.49
CA GLN A 343 4.86 7.22 28.31
C GLN A 343 6.16 6.43 28.49
N THR A 344 6.80 6.06 27.39
CA THR A 344 8.12 5.38 27.39
C THR A 344 9.24 6.39 27.14
N ASN A 345 10.41 6.15 27.71
CA ASN A 345 11.63 6.90 27.42
C ASN A 345 12.32 6.42 26.13
N SER A 346 11.90 5.31 25.58
CA SER A 346 12.45 4.71 24.36
C SER A 346 11.81 5.31 23.12
N ARG A 347 12.52 5.31 21.99
CA ARG A 347 11.99 5.82 20.72
C ARG A 347 10.90 4.89 20.18
N ILE A 348 9.72 5.47 19.97
CA ILE A 348 8.57 4.76 19.42
C ILE A 348 8.70 4.73 17.90
N GLY A 349 8.79 3.55 17.30
CA GLY A 349 8.57 3.36 15.89
C GLY A 349 7.08 3.50 15.58
N HIS A 350 6.26 2.63 16.17
CA HIS A 350 4.83 2.82 16.32
C HIS A 350 4.26 2.05 17.53
N LEU A 351 3.20 2.59 18.11
CA LEU A 351 2.28 1.90 18.99
C LEU A 351 0.90 1.94 18.35
N LYS A 352 0.28 0.80 18.14
CA LYS A 352 -1.07 0.67 17.60
C LYS A 352 -1.91 -0.10 18.59
N PHE A 353 -3.09 0.42 18.84
CA PHE A 353 -4.06 -0.18 19.72
C PHE A 353 -5.40 -0.31 19.00
N LEU A 354 -6.09 -1.41 19.22
CA LEU A 354 -7.46 -1.60 18.75
C LEU A 354 -8.34 -1.92 19.96
N LEU A 355 -9.15 -0.95 20.36
CA LEU A 355 -10.08 -1.07 21.46
C LEU A 355 -11.42 -1.61 20.92
N ASP A 356 -11.92 -2.68 21.55
CA ASP A 356 -13.19 -3.35 21.26
C ASP A 356 -13.35 -3.74 19.78
N GLY A 357 -12.23 -4.03 19.10
CA GLY A 357 -12.21 -4.48 17.70
C GLY A 357 -12.53 -3.41 16.64
N HIS A 358 -12.79 -2.15 17.02
CA HIS A 358 -13.22 -1.11 16.08
C HIS A 358 -12.58 0.26 16.28
N THR A 359 -12.08 0.59 17.46
CA THR A 359 -11.48 1.89 17.74
C THR A 359 -9.97 1.79 17.69
N LYS A 360 -9.35 2.29 16.64
CA LYS A 360 -7.90 2.35 16.49
C LYS A 360 -7.34 3.61 17.14
N ILE A 361 -6.28 3.45 17.94
CA ILE A 361 -5.50 4.53 18.53
C ILE A 361 -4.03 4.27 18.20
N SER A 362 -3.31 5.31 17.78
CA SER A 362 -1.93 5.16 17.31
C SER A 362 -1.02 6.23 17.89
N TYR A 363 0.22 5.83 18.22
CA TYR A 363 1.32 6.73 18.56
C TYR A 363 2.50 6.43 17.64
N THR A 364 3.17 7.48 17.21
CA THR A 364 4.36 7.40 16.37
C THR A 364 5.48 8.22 16.99
N ALA A 365 6.66 8.23 16.39
CA ALA A 365 7.76 9.10 16.81
C ALA A 365 7.37 10.59 16.84
N ALA A 366 6.35 10.98 16.07
CA ALA A 366 5.81 12.35 16.00
C ALA A 366 4.68 12.64 17.03
N GLY A 367 4.30 11.66 17.86
CA GLY A 367 3.27 11.81 18.90
C GLY A 367 1.98 11.02 18.62
N ALA A 368 0.92 11.31 19.41
CA ALA A 368 -0.40 10.70 19.27
C ALA A 368 -1.11 11.19 18.00
N THR A 369 -1.81 10.27 17.34
CA THR A 369 -2.56 10.60 16.10
C THR A 369 -4.07 10.66 16.32
N ASP A 370 -4.58 10.01 17.39
CA ASP A 370 -6.01 9.86 17.64
C ASP A 370 -6.33 10.10 19.12
N THR A 371 -7.47 10.73 19.39
CA THR A 371 -8.05 10.88 20.72
C THR A 371 -9.43 10.23 20.73
N GLN A 372 -9.79 9.59 21.84
CA GLN A 372 -11.06 8.88 21.97
C GLN A 372 -11.68 9.12 23.33
N ASP A 373 -12.99 9.32 23.37
CA ASP A 373 -13.74 9.39 24.63
C ASP A 373 -14.14 7.98 25.11
N ALA A 374 -13.90 7.72 26.39
CA ALA A 374 -14.32 6.46 27.01
C ALA A 374 -15.83 6.44 27.24
N LYS A 375 -16.43 5.28 26.99
CA LYS A 375 -17.85 5.00 27.35
C LYS A 375 -17.90 4.09 28.57
N PRO A 376 -18.94 4.19 29.41
CA PRO A 376 -19.16 3.24 30.49
C PRO A 376 -19.28 1.82 29.96
N ALA A 377 -18.43 0.90 30.42
CA ALA A 377 -18.42 -0.50 30.03
C ALA A 377 -17.91 -1.37 31.17
N SER A 378 -18.55 -2.52 31.39
CA SER A 378 -18.11 -3.52 32.39
C SER A 378 -16.94 -4.38 31.88
N ALA A 379 -16.78 -4.47 30.57
CA ALA A 379 -15.66 -5.17 29.92
C ALA A 379 -15.18 -4.39 28.70
N ALA A 380 -13.90 -4.54 28.37
CA ALA A 380 -13.28 -4.04 27.14
C ALA A 380 -12.21 -5.04 26.66
N THR A 381 -11.93 -5.04 25.36
CA THR A 381 -10.81 -5.77 24.76
C THR A 381 -9.81 -4.80 24.17
N LEU A 382 -8.53 -5.08 24.31
CA LEU A 382 -7.47 -4.24 23.77
C LEU A 382 -6.42 -5.11 23.07
N LEU A 383 -6.26 -4.90 21.76
CA LEU A 383 -5.16 -5.46 20.99
C LEU A 383 -4.05 -4.42 20.88
N ILE A 384 -2.82 -4.82 21.16
CA ILE A 384 -1.62 -3.98 21.21
C ILE A 384 -0.61 -4.48 20.19
N ASN A 385 -0.14 -3.62 19.29
CA ASN A 385 1.07 -3.83 18.48
C ASN A 385 2.07 -2.71 18.82
N ALA A 386 3.14 -3.04 19.51
CA ALA A 386 4.20 -2.10 19.88
C ALA A 386 5.50 -2.43 19.13
N ARG A 387 6.11 -1.40 18.53
CA ARG A 387 7.40 -1.47 17.84
C ARG A 387 8.25 -0.32 18.35
N ILE A 388 9.16 -0.64 19.29
CA ILE A 388 9.90 0.36 20.06
C ILE A 388 11.39 0.02 20.02
N GLN A 389 12.25 1.04 19.92
CA GLN A 389 13.70 0.87 20.00
C GLN A 389 14.12 0.55 21.43
N THR A 390 14.09 -0.72 21.78
CA THR A 390 14.49 -1.30 23.05
C THR A 390 14.70 -2.81 22.88
N ASP A 391 15.00 -3.55 23.92
CA ASP A 391 14.98 -5.01 23.93
C ASP A 391 13.60 -5.57 24.34
N PRO A 392 13.27 -6.82 23.96
CA PRO A 392 11.97 -7.43 24.25
C PRO A 392 11.64 -7.53 25.72
N GLN A 393 12.63 -7.81 26.59
CA GLN A 393 12.41 -7.95 28.01
C GLN A 393 11.99 -6.60 28.62
N THR A 394 12.72 -5.54 28.31
CA THR A 394 12.41 -4.17 28.75
C THR A 394 11.03 -3.73 28.29
N LEU A 395 10.63 -4.05 27.03
CA LEU A 395 9.30 -3.73 26.54
C LEU A 395 8.20 -4.49 27.27
N ALA A 396 8.37 -5.80 27.47
CA ALA A 396 7.41 -6.63 28.18
C ALA A 396 7.24 -6.18 29.65
N GLU A 397 8.34 -5.86 30.34
CA GLU A 397 8.32 -5.34 31.72
C GLU A 397 7.63 -3.97 31.80
N HIS A 398 7.84 -3.07 30.80
CA HIS A 398 7.17 -1.78 30.75
C HIS A 398 5.64 -1.94 30.63
N VAL A 399 5.17 -2.80 29.72
CA VAL A 399 3.73 -3.04 29.55
C VAL A 399 3.13 -3.74 30.78
N LYS A 400 3.82 -4.71 31.35
CA LYS A 400 3.39 -5.37 32.57
C LYS A 400 3.23 -4.38 33.74
N HIS A 401 4.21 -3.49 33.93
CA HIS A 401 4.15 -2.45 34.96
C HIS A 401 2.99 -1.48 34.72
N ALA A 402 2.74 -1.09 33.47
CA ALA A 402 1.58 -0.27 33.11
C ALA A 402 0.26 -0.97 33.48
N ILE A 403 0.14 -2.28 33.23
CA ILE A 403 -1.03 -3.08 33.61
C ILE A 403 -1.23 -3.03 35.15
N GLU A 404 -0.20 -3.28 35.93
CA GLU A 404 -0.25 -3.28 37.40
C GLU A 404 -0.71 -1.92 37.96
N ILE A 405 -0.23 -0.82 37.40
CA ILE A 405 -0.67 0.55 37.77
C ILE A 405 -2.17 0.74 37.48
N ILE A 406 -2.64 0.35 36.29
CA ILE A 406 -4.02 0.56 35.89
C ILE A 406 -4.99 -0.32 36.67
N GLU A 407 -4.65 -1.57 36.98
CA GLU A 407 -5.46 -2.44 37.81
C GLU A 407 -5.70 -1.82 39.20
N GLN A 408 -4.66 -1.25 39.79
CA GLN A 408 -4.77 -0.57 41.12
C GLN A 408 -5.59 0.73 41.00
N GLN A 409 -5.35 1.55 39.99
CA GLN A 409 -5.99 2.86 39.83
C GLN A 409 -7.48 2.76 39.53
N TYR A 410 -7.90 1.79 38.72
CA TYR A 410 -9.28 1.64 38.24
C TYR A 410 -10.06 0.53 39.00
N ALA A 411 -9.42 -0.19 39.91
CA ALA A 411 -10.00 -1.37 40.57
C ALA A 411 -10.63 -2.33 39.55
N CYS A 412 -9.89 -2.64 38.49
CA CYS A 412 -10.28 -3.57 37.42
C CYS A 412 -9.36 -4.80 37.41
N ALA A 413 -9.74 -5.83 36.67
CA ALA A 413 -8.89 -6.98 36.40
C ALA A 413 -8.51 -6.97 34.92
N ILE A 414 -7.21 -7.12 34.61
CA ILE A 414 -6.68 -7.16 33.27
C ILE A 414 -6.09 -8.53 32.98
N HIS A 415 -6.69 -9.26 32.05
CA HIS A 415 -6.30 -10.62 31.69
C HIS A 415 -5.58 -10.62 30.34
N THR A 416 -4.36 -11.13 30.30
CA THR A 416 -3.64 -11.39 29.05
C THR A 416 -4.24 -12.62 28.37
N LEU A 417 -4.79 -12.42 27.18
CA LEU A 417 -5.35 -13.50 26.35
C LEU A 417 -4.28 -14.12 25.46
N SER A 418 -3.39 -13.29 24.92
CA SER A 418 -2.23 -13.71 24.15
C SER A 418 -1.10 -12.68 24.27
N GLU A 419 0.14 -13.15 24.20
CA GLU A 419 1.33 -12.30 24.23
C GLU A 419 2.44 -12.90 23.38
N SER A 420 3.12 -12.08 22.59
CA SER A 420 4.36 -12.39 21.92
C SER A 420 5.26 -11.17 21.94
N CYS A 421 6.47 -11.30 22.49
CA CYS A 421 7.45 -10.23 22.52
C CYS A 421 8.78 -10.76 22.00
N PHE A 422 9.32 -10.15 20.93
CA PHE A 422 10.49 -10.66 20.22
C PHE A 422 11.27 -9.56 19.50
N GLN A 423 12.44 -9.92 18.98
CA GLN A 423 13.17 -9.15 17.98
C GLN A 423 13.04 -9.80 16.61
N PRO A 424 12.93 -9.01 15.53
CA PRO A 424 12.96 -9.52 14.16
C PRO A 424 14.21 -10.38 13.91
N GLY A 425 14.02 -11.45 13.14
CA GLY A 425 15.11 -12.25 12.63
C GLY A 425 15.88 -11.58 11.50
N TYR A 426 17.05 -12.12 11.17
CA TYR A 426 17.83 -11.65 10.02
C TYR A 426 17.03 -11.81 8.71
N PRO A 427 16.93 -10.76 7.86
CA PRO A 427 16.17 -10.81 6.62
C PRO A 427 16.80 -11.77 5.60
N ARG A 428 15.96 -12.68 5.07
CA ARG A 428 16.36 -13.69 4.08
C ARG A 428 15.34 -13.72 2.94
N PRO A 429 15.48 -12.81 1.95
CA PRO A 429 14.50 -12.74 0.86
C PRO A 429 14.38 -14.04 0.08
N THR A 430 13.14 -14.42 -0.27
CA THR A 430 12.86 -15.57 -1.14
C THR A 430 13.41 -15.33 -2.55
N HIS A 431 13.28 -14.10 -3.03
CA HIS A 431 13.77 -13.65 -4.33
C HIS A 431 14.54 -12.34 -4.18
N ARG A 432 15.53 -12.14 -5.04
CA ARG A 432 16.20 -10.86 -5.22
C ARG A 432 16.68 -10.75 -6.66
N LEU A 433 16.06 -9.84 -7.40
CA LEU A 433 16.38 -9.56 -8.80
C LEU A 433 17.17 -8.26 -8.92
N ALA A 434 18.23 -8.29 -9.72
CA ALA A 434 19.10 -7.13 -9.95
C ALA A 434 18.42 -6.07 -10.85
#